data_16124f6af451ca1c02f77b419d8b5e01
#
_entry.id   16124f6af451ca1c02f77b419d8b5e01
#
_cell.length_a   1.000
_cell.length_b   1.000
_cell.length_c   1.000
_cell.angle_alpha   90.00
_cell.angle_beta   90.00
_cell.angle_gamma   90.00
#
_symmetry.space_group_name_H-M   'P 1'
#
loop_
_entity.id
_entity.type
_entity.pdbx_description
1 polymer ?
#
loop_
_entity_poly.entity_id
_entity_poly.type
_entity_poly.pdbx_seq_one_letter_code
_entity_poly.pdbx_strand_id
1 'polypeptide(L)'
;MFQMKLQFKHVKVLVAIMAALWLAFVIGGTVCRYLLNWSSTFDFGIFSQMYYYMKETLLPLTTCERDGLLSHFAVHMSPAYYLFLPIYWLFPNPITLFVIQAGVIAAGVVPCYLIAKDKGLSPLAVLCFCGIYCMYPALIGGAFYDFHENAMLTLFILWSLYFMQKKRFFLMYLFMIFTVMVKEDAPVYVACVGLFLFFHEKEYKHGVISFAGSVLYFLCVFAWMKNHGNGVMIGRYENIMPDEELGLISIFKVILVDPVYLLQEIFNMKEKVTFFFQMMVPLLFLPFMTGKIWRYILLIPFVLWNMLPDYQYQHSIYFQYIFGSSAMLFYLSILNYGDLKVFLEKRREKWMRWIPTACILCAAAVALVFNLGTVSQKGSYVRRYFNEREEVSQVNAILDEIPKDASVQASTFYVPRISMRDVVYRIEGNELVEFDTDYAVIDLRKGVEEEPLEQIKAFEEAGYRQVKYIEGWIAVLEKE
;
A
#
# COMPACT_ATOMS: atom_id res chain seq x y z
N MET A 1 -19.34 40.59 -14.09
CA MET A 1 -18.83 39.21 -14.02
C MET A 1 -17.86 39.11 -12.85
N PHE A 2 -18.31 38.58 -11.71
CA PHE A 2 -17.49 38.44 -10.49
C PHE A 2 -16.33 37.48 -10.76
N GLN A 3 -15.12 37.97 -11.01
CA GLN A 3 -13.90 37.18 -10.92
C GLN A 3 -13.64 36.89 -9.43
N MET A 4 -14.23 35.81 -8.91
CA MET A 4 -13.83 35.29 -7.61
C MET A 4 -12.39 34.79 -7.76
N LYS A 5 -11.41 35.59 -7.30
CA LYS A 5 -10.02 35.12 -7.21
C LYS A 5 -9.97 33.96 -6.22
N LEU A 6 -9.56 32.77 -6.68
CA LEU A 6 -9.36 31.59 -5.83
C LEU A 6 -8.38 31.96 -4.71
N GLN A 7 -8.80 31.77 -3.45
CA GLN A 7 -8.00 32.03 -2.25
C GLN A 7 -7.72 30.73 -1.52
N PHE A 8 -6.66 30.70 -0.72
CA PHE A 8 -6.30 29.49 0.06
C PHE A 8 -7.41 28.99 0.99
N LYS A 9 -8.28 29.89 1.51
CA LYS A 9 -9.45 29.46 2.29
C LYS A 9 -10.41 28.59 1.48
N HIS A 10 -10.65 28.93 0.20
CA HIS A 10 -11.49 28.14 -0.70
C HIS A 10 -10.80 26.83 -1.07
N VAL A 11 -9.47 26.85 -1.31
CA VAL A 11 -8.69 25.65 -1.59
C VAL A 11 -8.79 24.66 -0.45
N LYS A 12 -8.66 25.08 0.82
CA LYS A 12 -8.82 24.19 1.98
C LYS A 12 -10.17 23.47 1.98
N VAL A 13 -11.25 24.21 1.73
CA VAL A 13 -12.61 23.63 1.70
C VAL A 13 -12.73 22.61 0.55
N LEU A 14 -12.27 22.98 -0.65
CA LEU A 14 -12.31 22.07 -1.81
C LEU A 14 -11.48 20.82 -1.59
N VAL A 15 -10.29 20.94 -1.02
CA VAL A 15 -9.44 19.79 -0.68
C VAL A 15 -10.11 18.90 0.36
N ALA A 16 -10.75 19.47 1.38
CA ALA A 16 -11.49 18.69 2.38
C ALA A 16 -12.67 17.94 1.76
N ILE A 17 -13.40 18.57 0.84
CA ILE A 17 -14.50 17.93 0.10
C ILE A 17 -13.95 16.78 -0.77
N MET A 18 -12.88 17.01 -1.54
CA MET A 18 -12.25 15.96 -2.36
C MET A 18 -11.79 14.77 -1.51
N ALA A 19 -11.14 15.04 -0.38
CA ALA A 19 -10.70 13.98 0.55
C ALA A 19 -11.89 13.21 1.14
N ALA A 20 -12.97 13.89 1.51
CA ALA A 20 -14.18 13.24 2.03
C ALA A 20 -14.88 12.36 0.98
N LEU A 21 -14.98 12.84 -0.27
CA LEU A 21 -15.53 12.05 -1.38
C LEU A 21 -14.66 10.84 -1.69
N TRP A 22 -13.33 11.02 -1.67
CA TRP A 22 -12.37 9.95 -1.83
C TRP A 22 -12.52 8.88 -0.73
N LEU A 23 -12.59 9.30 0.53
CA LEU A 23 -12.83 8.42 1.67
C LEU A 23 -14.13 7.63 1.52
N ALA A 24 -15.23 8.32 1.20
CA ALA A 24 -16.53 7.68 1.01
C ALA A 24 -16.49 6.61 -0.11
N PHE A 25 -15.81 6.92 -1.22
CA PHE A 25 -15.66 6.00 -2.33
C PHE A 25 -14.80 4.77 -1.96
N VAL A 26 -13.64 4.98 -1.36
CA VAL A 26 -12.72 3.88 -1.01
C VAL A 26 -13.31 3.02 0.09
N ILE A 27 -13.81 3.62 1.19
CA ILE A 27 -14.42 2.86 2.29
C ILE A 27 -15.65 2.09 1.79
N GLY A 28 -16.55 2.77 1.04
CA GLY A 28 -17.73 2.12 0.49
C GLY A 28 -17.40 0.93 -0.40
N GLY A 29 -16.43 1.10 -1.30
CA GLY A 29 -16.02 0.04 -2.23
C GLY A 29 -15.29 -1.11 -1.55
N THR A 30 -14.38 -0.84 -0.59
CA THR A 30 -13.63 -1.89 0.14
C THR A 30 -14.56 -2.66 1.09
N VAL A 31 -15.51 -1.99 1.75
CA VAL A 31 -16.52 -2.65 2.57
C VAL A 31 -17.44 -3.53 1.71
N CYS A 32 -17.90 -3.04 0.56
CA CYS A 32 -18.68 -3.88 -0.37
C CYS A 32 -17.87 -5.09 -0.85
N ARG A 33 -16.57 -4.92 -1.16
CA ARG A 33 -15.66 -6.02 -1.54
C ARG A 33 -15.55 -7.06 -0.41
N TYR A 34 -15.38 -6.61 0.83
CA TYR A 34 -15.33 -7.49 2.00
C TYR A 34 -16.66 -8.25 2.22
N LEU A 35 -17.79 -7.55 2.15
CA LEU A 35 -19.10 -8.16 2.31
C LEU A 35 -19.44 -9.18 1.20
N LEU A 36 -18.91 -8.97 0.00
CA LEU A 36 -18.96 -9.92 -1.12
C LEU A 36 -18.05 -11.15 -0.93
N ASN A 37 -17.27 -11.22 0.15
CA ASN A 37 -16.22 -12.21 0.35
C ASN A 37 -15.23 -12.24 -0.85
N TRP A 38 -14.64 -11.08 -1.19
CA TRP A 38 -13.59 -10.91 -2.20
C TRP A 38 -12.29 -10.31 -1.65
N SER A 39 -12.13 -10.32 -0.32
CA SER A 39 -10.84 -10.11 0.36
C SER A 39 -10.20 -11.46 0.63
N SER A 40 -8.90 -11.59 0.39
CA SER A 40 -8.21 -12.88 0.46
C SER A 40 -7.61 -13.17 1.83
N THR A 41 -7.23 -14.42 2.08
CA THR A 41 -6.48 -14.82 3.28
C THR A 41 -5.16 -14.10 3.34
N PHE A 42 -4.38 -14.19 2.27
CA PHE A 42 -3.12 -13.45 2.19
C PHE A 42 -3.41 -11.95 2.22
N ASP A 43 -2.67 -11.29 3.08
CA ASP A 43 -2.84 -9.94 3.56
C ASP A 43 -4.09 -9.79 4.45
N PHE A 44 -5.32 -9.71 3.96
CA PHE A 44 -6.45 -9.28 4.78
C PHE A 44 -6.83 -10.27 5.90
N GLY A 45 -6.86 -11.58 5.61
CA GLY A 45 -7.13 -12.61 6.63
C GLY A 45 -6.05 -12.61 7.71
N ILE A 46 -4.78 -12.55 7.30
CA ILE A 46 -3.62 -12.45 8.19
C ILE A 46 -3.74 -11.23 9.11
N PHE A 47 -3.93 -10.03 8.56
CA PHE A 47 -4.03 -8.81 9.36
C PHE A 47 -5.27 -8.77 10.24
N SER A 48 -6.40 -9.31 9.77
CA SER A 48 -7.62 -9.36 10.55
C SER A 48 -7.47 -10.25 11.79
N GLN A 49 -6.90 -11.46 11.65
CA GLN A 49 -6.62 -12.33 12.77
C GLN A 49 -5.51 -11.76 13.66
N MET A 50 -4.45 -11.21 13.06
CA MET A 50 -3.37 -10.59 13.81
C MET A 50 -3.88 -9.47 14.75
N TYR A 51 -4.75 -8.58 14.26
CA TYR A 51 -5.32 -7.53 15.11
C TYR A 51 -6.30 -8.08 16.16
N TYR A 52 -7.00 -9.18 15.87
CA TYR A 52 -7.76 -9.91 16.89
C TYR A 52 -6.84 -10.38 18.02
N TYR A 53 -5.73 -11.06 17.71
CA TYR A 53 -4.75 -11.47 18.70
C TYR A 53 -4.08 -10.30 19.43
N MET A 54 -3.70 -9.24 18.70
CA MET A 54 -3.10 -8.05 19.30
C MET A 54 -4.02 -7.37 20.30
N LYS A 55 -5.33 -7.42 20.07
CA LYS A 55 -6.31 -6.88 21.01
C LYS A 55 -6.31 -7.64 22.33
N GLU A 56 -6.19 -8.96 22.30
CA GLU A 56 -6.27 -9.82 23.49
C GLU A 56 -4.91 -10.02 24.16
N THR A 57 -3.82 -10.13 23.39
CA THR A 57 -2.50 -10.56 23.89
C THR A 57 -1.40 -9.50 23.74
N LEU A 58 -1.65 -8.43 22.99
CA LEU A 58 -0.65 -7.47 22.51
C LEU A 58 0.41 -8.06 21.58
N LEU A 59 0.27 -9.31 21.15
CA LEU A 59 1.20 -9.98 20.24
C LEU A 59 0.60 -10.09 18.84
N PRO A 60 1.37 -9.83 17.77
CA PRO A 60 0.89 -9.93 16.39
C PRO A 60 0.93 -11.38 15.92
N LEU A 61 0.03 -12.21 16.48
CA LEU A 61 -0.06 -13.63 16.17
C LEU A 61 -1.08 -13.92 15.08
N THR A 62 -0.84 -14.97 14.30
CA THR A 62 -1.75 -15.46 13.26
C THR A 62 -1.52 -16.92 12.96
N THR A 63 -2.58 -17.65 12.58
CA THR A 63 -2.51 -18.99 12.01
C THR A 63 -2.77 -18.98 10.49
N CYS A 64 -3.07 -17.79 9.90
CA CYS A 64 -3.41 -17.66 8.48
C CYS A 64 -2.20 -17.62 7.55
N GLU A 65 -0.98 -17.52 8.08
CA GLU A 65 0.20 -17.19 7.27
C GLU A 65 1.10 -18.38 6.97
N ARG A 66 1.13 -19.36 7.87
CA ARG A 66 1.92 -20.60 7.78
C ARG A 66 1.18 -21.72 8.52
N ASP A 67 1.80 -22.88 8.56
CA ASP A 67 1.27 -24.11 9.18
C ASP A 67 1.34 -24.05 10.71
N GLY A 68 0.57 -23.16 11.31
CA GLY A 68 0.47 -23.01 12.75
C GLY A 68 0.52 -21.59 13.26
N LEU A 69 0.41 -21.43 14.58
CA LEU A 69 0.43 -20.13 15.23
C LEU A 69 1.84 -19.55 15.21
N LEU A 70 2.02 -18.41 14.58
CA LEU A 70 3.28 -17.68 14.57
C LEU A 70 3.09 -16.18 14.81
N SER A 71 4.18 -15.50 15.17
CA SER A 71 4.20 -14.04 15.17
C SER A 71 4.45 -13.52 13.75
N HIS A 72 3.58 -12.64 13.26
CA HIS A 72 3.78 -11.98 11.96
C HIS A 72 5.11 -11.22 11.88
N PHE A 73 5.70 -10.82 13.01
CA PHE A 73 7.05 -10.23 13.03
C PHE A 73 8.14 -11.19 12.55
N ALA A 74 7.90 -12.50 12.59
CA ALA A 74 8.83 -13.47 11.99
C ALA A 74 8.87 -13.39 10.46
N VAL A 75 7.84 -12.81 9.83
CA VAL A 75 7.71 -12.65 8.37
C VAL A 75 7.93 -11.19 7.96
N HIS A 76 7.30 -10.23 8.67
CA HIS A 76 7.43 -8.80 8.44
C HIS A 76 7.55 -8.02 9.74
N MET A 77 8.63 -7.27 9.91
CA MET A 77 8.85 -6.45 11.11
C MET A 77 8.17 -5.09 10.94
N SER A 78 6.96 -4.95 11.48
CA SER A 78 6.12 -3.75 11.36
C SER A 78 5.58 -3.25 12.71
N PRO A 79 6.41 -2.65 13.57
CA PRO A 79 5.94 -2.09 14.84
C PRO A 79 4.85 -1.01 14.70
N ALA A 80 4.66 -0.45 13.50
CA ALA A 80 3.62 0.54 13.22
C ALA A 80 2.20 0.03 13.46
N TYR A 81 1.95 -1.28 13.51
CA TYR A 81 0.64 -1.85 13.87
C TYR A 81 0.11 -1.33 15.20
N TYR A 82 0.98 -1.14 16.18
CA TYR A 82 0.61 -0.63 17.53
C TYR A 82 0.09 0.81 17.49
N LEU A 83 0.42 1.63 16.47
CA LEU A 83 -0.10 2.99 16.35
C LEU A 83 -1.62 3.01 16.12
N PHE A 84 -2.16 1.96 15.52
CA PHE A 84 -3.58 1.87 15.15
C PHE A 84 -4.36 0.88 16.02
N LEU A 85 -3.68 0.08 16.85
CA LEU A 85 -4.30 -0.85 17.79
C LEU A 85 -5.33 -0.18 18.72
N PRO A 86 -5.13 1.05 19.24
CA PRO A 86 -6.15 1.73 20.04
C PRO A 86 -7.47 1.98 19.30
N ILE A 87 -7.41 2.24 17.98
CA ILE A 87 -8.61 2.39 17.15
C ILE A 87 -9.32 1.04 16.99
N TYR A 88 -8.55 -0.02 16.74
CA TYR A 88 -9.11 -1.37 16.64
C TYR A 88 -9.72 -1.85 17.97
N TRP A 89 -9.15 -1.50 19.12
CA TRP A 89 -9.74 -1.79 20.43
C TRP A 89 -11.13 -1.18 20.61
N LEU A 90 -11.32 0.05 20.12
CA LEU A 90 -12.63 0.73 20.19
C LEU A 90 -13.64 0.11 19.23
N PHE A 91 -13.17 -0.35 18.07
CA PHE A 91 -14.00 -0.91 16.99
C PHE A 91 -13.40 -2.24 16.50
N PRO A 92 -13.51 -3.34 17.28
CA PRO A 92 -12.89 -4.63 16.94
C PRO A 92 -13.67 -5.33 15.82
N ASN A 93 -13.39 -4.94 14.59
CA ASN A 93 -14.03 -5.47 13.39
C ASN A 93 -13.06 -5.39 12.21
N PRO A 94 -13.00 -6.39 11.31
CA PRO A 94 -12.14 -6.34 10.12
C PRO A 94 -12.33 -5.06 9.29
N ILE A 95 -13.55 -4.53 9.18
CA ILE A 95 -13.85 -3.28 8.45
C ILE A 95 -13.05 -2.09 8.98
N THR A 96 -12.71 -2.08 10.27
CA THR A 96 -11.90 -1.02 10.89
C THR A 96 -10.55 -0.87 10.21
N LEU A 97 -9.95 -1.96 9.74
CA LEU A 97 -8.67 -1.93 9.03
C LEU A 97 -8.78 -1.20 7.69
N PHE A 98 -9.87 -1.38 6.95
CA PHE A 98 -10.11 -0.62 5.71
C PHE A 98 -10.31 0.88 6.00
N VAL A 99 -11.01 1.22 7.08
CA VAL A 99 -11.22 2.62 7.49
C VAL A 99 -9.89 3.27 7.87
N ILE A 100 -9.04 2.56 8.62
CA ILE A 100 -7.69 3.02 8.98
C ILE A 100 -6.86 3.24 7.71
N GLN A 101 -6.79 2.25 6.81
CA GLN A 101 -6.02 2.35 5.56
C GLN A 101 -6.48 3.54 4.71
N ALA A 102 -7.77 3.65 4.44
CA ALA A 102 -8.32 4.77 3.68
C ALA A 102 -8.04 6.12 4.38
N GLY A 103 -8.18 6.16 5.71
CA GLY A 103 -7.92 7.35 6.52
C GLY A 103 -6.47 7.84 6.43
N VAL A 104 -5.48 6.95 6.56
CA VAL A 104 -4.06 7.34 6.48
C VAL A 104 -3.67 7.78 5.08
N ILE A 105 -4.17 7.13 4.03
CA ILE A 105 -3.90 7.54 2.64
C ILE A 105 -4.51 8.91 2.39
N ALA A 106 -5.79 9.13 2.73
CA ALA A 106 -6.47 10.42 2.55
C ALA A 106 -5.78 11.54 3.33
N ALA A 107 -5.33 11.27 4.56
CA ALA A 107 -4.62 12.24 5.39
C ALA A 107 -3.31 12.74 4.76
N GLY A 108 -2.70 11.97 3.86
CA GLY A 108 -1.52 12.39 3.10
C GLY A 108 -1.74 13.60 2.19
N VAL A 109 -2.99 13.95 1.87
CA VAL A 109 -3.29 15.19 1.13
C VAL A 109 -2.94 16.45 1.94
N VAL A 110 -2.94 16.35 3.29
CA VAL A 110 -2.65 17.50 4.17
C VAL A 110 -1.18 17.94 4.04
N PRO A 111 -0.18 17.07 4.26
CA PRO A 111 1.21 17.47 4.02
C PRO A 111 1.46 17.82 2.54
N CYS A 112 0.81 17.17 1.57
CA CYS A 112 0.89 17.56 0.15
C CYS A 112 0.45 19.02 -0.06
N TYR A 113 -0.72 19.42 0.49
CA TYR A 113 -1.20 20.81 0.49
C TYR A 113 -0.20 21.76 1.13
N LEU A 114 0.35 21.41 2.29
CA LEU A 114 1.27 22.25 3.05
C LEU A 114 2.60 22.45 2.32
N ILE A 115 3.17 21.38 1.76
CA ILE A 115 4.40 21.41 0.97
C ILE A 115 4.23 22.33 -0.25
N ALA A 116 3.16 22.15 -1.01
CA ALA A 116 2.89 22.95 -2.20
C ALA A 116 2.66 24.44 -1.86
N LYS A 117 1.90 24.73 -0.79
CA LYS A 117 1.67 26.08 -0.31
C LYS A 117 2.96 26.75 0.15
N ASP A 118 3.80 26.05 0.93
CA ASP A 118 5.04 26.61 1.48
C ASP A 118 6.13 26.80 0.40
N LYS A 119 6.03 26.09 -0.73
CA LYS A 119 6.83 26.36 -1.94
C LYS A 119 6.38 27.62 -2.68
N GLY A 120 5.39 28.37 -2.19
CA GLY A 120 4.91 29.59 -2.81
C GLY A 120 4.09 29.36 -4.08
N LEU A 121 3.50 28.19 -4.24
CA LEU A 121 2.64 27.89 -5.38
C LEU A 121 1.32 28.67 -5.29
N SER A 122 0.74 29.00 -6.45
CA SER A 122 -0.56 29.68 -6.50
C SER A 122 -1.67 28.80 -5.91
N PRO A 123 -2.77 29.40 -5.40
CA PRO A 123 -3.91 28.62 -4.89
C PRO A 123 -4.43 27.57 -5.88
N LEU A 124 -4.44 27.89 -7.18
CA LEU A 124 -4.84 26.97 -8.24
C LEU A 124 -3.86 25.78 -8.36
N ALA A 125 -2.56 26.02 -8.35
CA ALA A 125 -1.56 24.95 -8.43
C ALA A 125 -1.61 24.04 -7.21
N VAL A 126 -1.81 24.60 -6.00
CA VAL A 126 -2.00 23.82 -4.77
C VAL A 126 -3.26 22.95 -4.87
N LEU A 127 -4.38 23.49 -5.35
CA LEU A 127 -5.61 22.75 -5.58
C LEU A 127 -5.38 21.59 -6.59
N CYS A 128 -4.69 21.87 -7.68
CA CYS A 128 -4.37 20.85 -8.70
C CYS A 128 -3.50 19.72 -8.11
N PHE A 129 -2.44 20.01 -7.36
CA PHE A 129 -1.62 18.98 -6.71
C PHE A 129 -2.43 18.12 -5.73
N CYS A 130 -3.29 18.72 -4.92
CA CYS A 130 -4.19 17.97 -4.04
C CYS A 130 -5.22 17.15 -4.84
N GLY A 131 -5.72 17.70 -5.96
CA GLY A 131 -6.62 16.98 -6.88
C GLY A 131 -5.92 15.79 -7.54
N ILE A 132 -4.68 15.98 -8.03
CA ILE A 132 -3.87 14.90 -8.59
C ILE A 132 -3.63 13.82 -7.53
N TYR A 133 -3.33 14.21 -6.28
CA TYR A 133 -3.16 13.26 -5.18
C TYR A 133 -4.40 12.38 -4.98
N CYS A 134 -5.58 13.00 -4.86
CA CYS A 134 -6.85 12.27 -4.71
C CYS A 134 -7.22 11.46 -5.96
N MET A 135 -6.78 11.88 -7.16
CA MET A 135 -7.07 11.21 -8.44
C MET A 135 -5.91 10.36 -8.94
N TYR A 136 -4.86 10.16 -8.13
CA TYR A 136 -3.70 9.38 -8.54
C TYR A 136 -4.06 7.90 -8.64
N PRO A 137 -3.97 7.28 -9.83
CA PRO A 137 -4.46 5.92 -10.04
C PRO A 137 -3.82 4.89 -9.10
N ALA A 138 -2.52 5.05 -8.82
CA ALA A 138 -1.81 4.16 -7.91
C ALA A 138 -2.36 4.25 -6.46
N LEU A 139 -2.61 5.48 -5.93
CA LEU A 139 -3.16 5.62 -4.57
C LEU A 139 -4.57 5.04 -4.45
N ILE A 140 -5.40 5.17 -5.49
CA ILE A 140 -6.73 4.55 -5.50
C ILE A 140 -6.61 3.04 -5.69
N GLY A 141 -5.81 2.59 -6.66
CA GLY A 141 -5.62 1.16 -6.92
C GLY A 141 -5.11 0.41 -5.71
N GLY A 142 -4.06 0.93 -5.07
CA GLY A 142 -3.51 0.37 -3.84
C GLY A 142 -4.45 0.46 -2.63
N ALA A 143 -5.27 1.53 -2.52
CA ALA A 143 -6.24 1.67 -1.43
C ALA A 143 -7.38 0.63 -1.51
N PHE A 144 -7.68 0.11 -2.70
CA PHE A 144 -8.63 -0.99 -2.90
C PHE A 144 -8.03 -2.38 -2.76
N TYR A 145 -6.71 -2.47 -2.57
CA TYR A 145 -6.08 -3.69 -2.13
C TYR A 145 -6.48 -3.99 -0.68
N ASP A 146 -6.17 -5.19 -0.21
CA ASP A 146 -6.41 -5.55 1.19
C ASP A 146 -5.59 -4.66 2.13
N PHE A 147 -5.96 -4.60 3.42
CA PHE A 147 -5.21 -3.79 4.39
C PHE A 147 -3.74 -4.19 4.38
N HIS A 148 -2.87 -3.18 4.36
CA HIS A 148 -1.42 -3.40 4.42
C HIS A 148 -0.72 -2.18 5.05
N GLU A 149 0.28 -2.42 5.90
CA GLU A 149 1.04 -1.38 6.61
C GLU A 149 1.70 -0.38 5.66
N ASN A 150 2.10 -0.80 4.47
CA ASN A 150 2.73 0.08 3.47
C ASN A 150 1.91 1.33 3.15
N ALA A 151 0.58 1.30 3.34
CA ALA A 151 -0.28 2.46 3.15
C ALA A 151 0.11 3.66 4.05
N MET A 152 0.69 3.39 5.22
CA MET A 152 1.16 4.40 6.17
C MET A 152 2.36 5.19 5.64
N LEU A 153 3.16 4.60 4.73
CA LEU A 153 4.36 5.23 4.17
C LEU A 153 4.06 6.58 3.51
N THR A 154 2.97 6.67 2.73
CA THR A 154 2.64 7.93 2.04
C THR A 154 2.47 9.08 3.04
N LEU A 155 1.74 8.85 4.13
CA LEU A 155 1.48 9.86 5.15
C LEU A 155 2.77 10.25 5.88
N PHE A 156 3.52 9.26 6.37
CA PHE A 156 4.69 9.52 7.24
C PHE A 156 5.86 10.13 6.46
N ILE A 157 6.10 9.68 5.24
CA ILE A 157 7.15 10.25 4.37
C ILE A 157 6.80 11.70 4.00
N LEU A 158 5.56 11.98 3.59
CA LEU A 158 5.17 13.36 3.24
C LEU A 158 5.27 14.31 4.43
N TRP A 159 4.90 13.88 5.65
CA TRP A 159 5.10 14.69 6.85
C TRP A 159 6.58 14.89 7.18
N SER A 160 7.42 13.86 7.06
CA SER A 160 8.87 14.00 7.28
C SER A 160 9.48 15.01 6.31
N LEU A 161 9.11 14.95 5.03
CA LEU A 161 9.54 15.89 3.99
C LEU A 161 9.02 17.32 4.21
N TYR A 162 7.78 17.46 4.67
CA TYR A 162 7.24 18.78 5.05
C TYR A 162 8.02 19.39 6.20
N PHE A 163 8.25 18.64 7.29
CA PHE A 163 9.00 19.16 8.43
C PHE A 163 10.47 19.39 8.12
N MET A 164 11.07 18.60 7.24
CA MET A 164 12.37 18.86 6.65
C MET A 164 12.40 20.23 5.94
N GLN A 165 11.44 20.49 5.06
CA GLN A 165 11.32 21.78 4.36
C GLN A 165 11.14 22.97 5.32
N LYS A 166 10.47 22.76 6.46
CA LYS A 166 10.28 23.75 7.53
C LYS A 166 11.47 23.84 8.49
N LYS A 167 12.49 23.03 8.33
CA LYS A 167 13.63 22.87 9.27
C LYS A 167 13.19 22.59 10.70
N ARG A 168 12.05 21.91 10.87
CA ARG A 168 11.54 21.44 12.17
C ARG A 168 12.04 20.01 12.42
N PHE A 169 13.33 19.88 12.69
CA PHE A 169 14.03 18.60 12.70
C PHE A 169 13.51 17.61 13.73
N PHE A 170 13.03 18.06 14.89
CA PHE A 170 12.40 17.15 15.86
C PHE A 170 11.18 16.42 15.26
N LEU A 171 10.26 17.16 14.65
CA LEU A 171 9.08 16.58 14.02
C LEU A 171 9.45 15.75 12.78
N MET A 172 10.46 16.19 12.02
CA MET A 172 11.01 15.39 10.92
C MET A 172 11.49 14.02 11.40
N TYR A 173 12.29 13.96 12.47
CA TYR A 173 12.75 12.70 13.05
C TYR A 173 11.61 11.84 13.58
N LEU A 174 10.61 12.46 14.23
CA LEU A 174 9.44 11.73 14.71
C LEU A 174 8.73 10.98 13.57
N PHE A 175 8.50 11.65 12.44
CA PHE A 175 7.89 11.01 11.27
C PHE A 175 8.82 10.06 10.52
N MET A 176 10.14 10.28 10.57
CA MET A 176 11.12 9.29 10.09
C MET A 176 11.10 8.02 10.94
N ILE A 177 10.98 8.13 12.26
CA ILE A 177 10.81 6.97 13.16
C ILE A 177 9.52 6.22 12.79
N PHE A 178 8.39 6.92 12.63
CA PHE A 178 7.16 6.27 12.18
C PHE A 178 7.33 5.60 10.80
N THR A 179 8.11 6.21 9.90
CA THR A 179 8.38 5.61 8.58
C THR A 179 9.14 4.29 8.71
N VAL A 180 10.24 4.23 9.48
CA VAL A 180 11.03 2.99 9.62
C VAL A 180 10.29 1.89 10.37
N MET A 181 9.31 2.25 11.22
CA MET A 181 8.45 1.29 11.92
C MET A 181 7.43 0.61 11.01
N VAL A 182 7.21 1.11 9.78
CA VAL A 182 6.17 0.55 8.89
C VAL A 182 6.55 -0.84 8.40
N LYS A 183 7.81 -1.05 8.01
CA LYS A 183 8.27 -2.34 7.49
C LYS A 183 9.81 -2.41 7.53
N GLU A 184 10.35 -3.63 7.50
CA GLU A 184 11.81 -3.88 7.51
C GLU A 184 12.57 -3.21 6.37
N ASP A 185 11.93 -2.93 5.24
CA ASP A 185 12.52 -2.27 4.06
C ASP A 185 12.30 -0.74 4.03
N ALA A 186 11.42 -0.22 4.87
CA ALA A 186 11.11 1.21 4.93
C ALA A 186 12.30 2.14 5.32
N PRO A 187 13.32 1.68 6.04
CA PRO A 187 14.52 2.47 6.29
C PRO A 187 15.19 3.06 5.04
N VAL A 188 15.03 2.43 3.87
CA VAL A 188 15.57 2.94 2.60
C VAL A 188 15.00 4.31 2.23
N TYR A 189 13.71 4.55 2.51
CA TYR A 189 13.12 5.88 2.29
C TYR A 189 13.78 6.94 3.17
N VAL A 190 14.02 6.63 4.43
CA VAL A 190 14.68 7.54 5.38
C VAL A 190 16.16 7.74 5.03
N ALA A 191 16.85 6.69 4.58
CA ALA A 191 18.22 6.79 4.07
C ALA A 191 18.32 7.76 2.88
N CYS A 192 17.40 7.65 1.92
CA CYS A 192 17.35 8.54 0.76
C CYS A 192 17.04 9.99 1.17
N VAL A 193 16.16 10.22 2.15
CA VAL A 193 15.93 11.56 2.71
C VAL A 193 17.18 12.07 3.43
N GLY A 194 17.93 11.22 4.13
CA GLY A 194 19.20 11.55 4.75
C GLY A 194 20.26 12.00 3.73
N LEU A 195 20.41 11.25 2.64
CA LEU A 195 21.29 11.63 1.53
C LEU A 195 20.84 12.93 0.85
N PHE A 196 19.54 13.12 0.68
CA PHE A 196 18.99 14.35 0.12
C PHE A 196 19.26 15.56 1.02
N LEU A 197 19.10 15.43 2.33
CA LEU A 197 19.48 16.44 3.33
C LEU A 197 20.96 16.80 3.20
N PHE A 198 21.82 15.79 3.07
CA PHE A 198 23.27 15.98 3.01
C PHE A 198 23.69 16.68 1.71
N PHE A 199 23.31 16.13 0.55
CA PHE A 199 23.79 16.60 -0.74
C PHE A 199 23.01 17.78 -1.31
N HIS A 200 21.67 17.81 -1.13
CA HIS A 200 20.80 18.84 -1.71
C HIS A 200 20.56 20.01 -0.78
N GLU A 201 20.10 19.74 0.44
CA GLU A 201 19.74 20.76 1.42
C GLU A 201 20.96 21.31 2.19
N LYS A 202 22.12 20.64 2.12
CA LYS A 202 23.36 20.99 2.85
C LYS A 202 23.21 20.96 4.38
N GLU A 203 22.22 20.24 4.87
CA GLU A 203 21.99 20.00 6.29
C GLU A 203 22.79 18.76 6.73
N TYR A 204 24.12 18.85 6.70
CA TYR A 204 25.05 17.73 6.83
C TYR A 204 24.83 16.88 8.09
N LYS A 205 24.66 17.56 9.27
CA LYS A 205 24.43 16.87 10.54
C LYS A 205 23.16 16.02 10.50
N HIS A 206 22.08 16.61 10.04
CA HIS A 206 20.77 15.93 9.97
C HIS A 206 20.77 14.85 8.89
N GLY A 207 21.47 15.06 7.78
CA GLY A 207 21.68 14.06 6.74
C GLY A 207 22.39 12.82 7.26
N VAL A 208 23.54 13.00 7.95
CA VAL A 208 24.29 11.88 8.53
C VAL A 208 23.49 11.15 9.59
N ILE A 209 22.80 11.87 10.51
CA ILE A 209 21.97 11.24 11.55
C ILE A 209 20.85 10.41 10.93
N SER A 210 20.13 10.94 9.93
CA SER A 210 19.04 10.22 9.28
C SER A 210 19.54 8.99 8.53
N PHE A 211 20.63 9.11 7.77
CA PHE A 211 21.22 8.02 7.02
C PHE A 211 21.75 6.92 7.97
N ALA A 212 22.62 7.29 8.89
CA ALA A 212 23.24 6.32 9.81
C ALA A 212 22.17 5.67 10.73
N GLY A 213 21.19 6.45 11.21
CA GLY A 213 20.11 5.92 12.04
C GLY A 213 19.23 4.93 11.30
N SER A 214 18.90 5.20 10.02
CA SER A 214 18.10 4.26 9.20
C SER A 214 18.88 2.98 8.86
N VAL A 215 20.18 3.09 8.55
CA VAL A 215 21.02 1.92 8.32
C VAL A 215 21.15 1.08 9.59
N LEU A 216 21.40 1.71 10.74
CA LEU A 216 21.48 1.00 12.02
C LEU A 216 20.17 0.27 12.34
N TYR A 217 19.01 0.93 12.18
CA TYR A 217 17.71 0.30 12.37
C TYR A 217 17.53 -0.91 11.44
N PHE A 218 17.84 -0.77 10.15
CA PHE A 218 17.78 -1.87 9.20
C PHE A 218 18.65 -3.06 9.63
N LEU A 219 19.89 -2.81 10.03
CA LEU A 219 20.80 -3.86 10.48
C LEU A 219 20.30 -4.57 11.74
N CYS A 220 19.72 -3.83 12.70
CA CYS A 220 19.12 -4.42 13.90
C CYS A 220 17.90 -5.30 13.54
N VAL A 221 17.02 -4.82 12.68
CA VAL A 221 15.84 -5.57 12.23
C VAL A 221 16.26 -6.81 11.43
N PHE A 222 17.21 -6.65 10.50
CA PHE A 222 17.74 -7.74 9.71
C PHE A 222 18.34 -8.86 10.59
N ALA A 223 19.16 -8.48 11.57
CA ALA A 223 19.76 -9.42 12.52
C ALA A 223 18.67 -10.13 13.37
N TRP A 224 17.64 -9.37 13.79
CA TRP A 224 16.55 -9.95 14.56
C TRP A 224 15.74 -10.96 13.73
N MET A 225 15.33 -10.61 12.53
CA MET A 225 14.55 -11.47 11.62
C MET A 225 15.33 -12.72 11.20
N LYS A 226 16.65 -12.60 11.01
CA LYS A 226 17.51 -13.75 10.72
C LYS A 226 17.54 -14.78 11.85
N ASN A 227 17.44 -14.32 13.10
CA ASN A 227 17.54 -15.20 14.28
C ASN A 227 16.19 -15.69 14.82
N HIS A 228 15.08 -15.01 14.50
CA HIS A 228 13.76 -15.26 15.08
C HIS A 228 12.65 -15.47 14.03
N GLY A 229 13.00 -15.41 12.75
CA GLY A 229 12.02 -15.50 11.67
C GLY A 229 12.59 -16.08 10.39
N ASN A 230 11.91 -15.82 9.28
CA ASN A 230 12.27 -16.35 7.95
C ASN A 230 13.33 -15.47 7.24
N GLY A 231 13.86 -14.45 7.91
CA GLY A 231 14.75 -13.47 7.29
C GLY A 231 14.01 -12.47 6.38
N VAL A 232 14.76 -11.58 5.75
CA VAL A 232 14.22 -10.59 4.79
C VAL A 232 14.01 -11.28 3.44
N MET A 233 12.91 -10.98 2.76
CA MET A 233 12.55 -11.55 1.45
C MET A 233 13.46 -11.03 0.32
N ILE A 234 14.68 -11.55 0.23
CA ILE A 234 15.69 -11.16 -0.79
C ILE A 234 15.40 -11.82 -2.15
N GLY A 235 14.74 -12.98 -2.18
CA GLY A 235 14.45 -13.72 -3.40
C GLY A 235 13.69 -12.95 -4.48
N ARG A 236 13.05 -11.82 -4.12
CA ARG A 236 12.41 -10.91 -5.08
C ARG A 236 13.38 -10.23 -6.04
N TYR A 237 14.68 -10.29 -5.77
CA TYR A 237 15.77 -9.66 -6.52
C TYR A 237 16.69 -10.67 -7.19
N GLU A 238 16.27 -11.93 -7.35
CA GLU A 238 17.05 -12.99 -7.99
C GLU A 238 17.56 -12.58 -9.38
N ASN A 239 16.74 -11.86 -10.13
CA ASN A 239 17.12 -11.33 -11.44
C ASN A 239 18.35 -10.41 -11.43
N ILE A 240 18.67 -9.75 -10.30
CA ILE A 240 19.84 -8.88 -10.14
C ILE A 240 20.82 -9.40 -9.07
N MET A 241 20.70 -10.65 -8.66
CA MET A 241 21.59 -11.35 -7.73
C MET A 241 22.32 -12.48 -8.45
N PRO A 242 23.33 -12.21 -9.28
CA PRO A 242 24.05 -13.27 -10.00
C PRO A 242 24.82 -14.22 -9.08
N ASP A 243 24.98 -13.88 -7.82
CA ASP A 243 25.66 -14.66 -6.79
C ASP A 243 24.78 -14.69 -5.53
N GLU A 244 23.99 -15.75 -5.39
CA GLU A 244 23.07 -15.94 -4.27
C GLU A 244 23.78 -16.08 -2.92
N GLU A 245 25.03 -16.63 -2.90
CA GLU A 245 25.80 -16.80 -1.68
C GLU A 245 26.18 -15.42 -1.07
N LEU A 246 26.38 -14.40 -1.90
CA LEU A 246 26.66 -13.04 -1.47
C LEU A 246 25.40 -12.25 -1.07
N GLY A 247 24.20 -12.75 -1.41
CA GLY A 247 22.94 -12.11 -1.07
C GLY A 247 22.88 -10.62 -1.47
N LEU A 248 22.49 -9.74 -0.53
CA LEU A 248 22.38 -8.30 -0.78
C LEU A 248 23.68 -7.65 -1.28
N ILE A 249 24.85 -8.20 -0.96
CA ILE A 249 26.15 -7.67 -1.43
C ILE A 249 26.26 -7.84 -2.95
N SER A 250 25.69 -8.91 -3.50
CA SER A 250 25.65 -9.16 -4.95
C SER A 250 24.92 -8.03 -5.69
N ILE A 251 23.80 -7.54 -5.15
CA ILE A 251 23.05 -6.42 -5.72
C ILE A 251 23.93 -5.15 -5.79
N PHE A 252 24.64 -4.80 -4.71
CA PHE A 252 25.53 -3.65 -4.72
C PHE A 252 26.66 -3.81 -5.73
N LYS A 253 27.20 -5.03 -5.88
CA LYS A 253 28.23 -5.32 -6.88
C LYS A 253 27.72 -5.07 -8.30
N VAL A 254 26.50 -5.54 -8.63
CA VAL A 254 25.88 -5.31 -9.95
C VAL A 254 25.65 -3.83 -10.20
N ILE A 255 25.14 -3.07 -9.22
CA ILE A 255 24.91 -1.63 -9.33
C ILE A 255 26.21 -0.89 -9.71
N LEU A 256 27.35 -1.31 -9.18
CA LEU A 256 28.63 -0.65 -9.39
C LEU A 256 29.36 -1.11 -10.66
N VAL A 257 29.24 -2.40 -11.00
CA VAL A 257 30.04 -3.04 -12.06
C VAL A 257 29.32 -3.04 -13.41
N ASP A 258 27.98 -3.22 -13.41
CA ASP A 258 27.19 -3.30 -14.65
C ASP A 258 25.92 -2.45 -14.60
N PRO A 259 26.03 -1.12 -14.65
CA PRO A 259 24.87 -0.24 -14.68
C PRO A 259 24.03 -0.37 -15.97
N VAL A 260 24.62 -0.90 -17.05
CA VAL A 260 23.89 -1.14 -18.30
C VAL A 260 22.91 -2.30 -18.12
N TYR A 261 23.33 -3.37 -17.49
CA TYR A 261 22.46 -4.48 -17.12
C TYR A 261 21.27 -4.00 -16.27
N LEU A 262 21.53 -3.17 -15.25
CA LEU A 262 20.44 -2.61 -14.44
C LEU A 262 19.44 -1.79 -15.26
N LEU A 263 19.91 -0.99 -16.23
CA LEU A 263 19.02 -0.23 -17.12
C LEU A 263 18.19 -1.16 -18.00
N GLN A 264 18.74 -2.29 -18.42
CA GLN A 264 17.99 -3.31 -19.15
C GLN A 264 16.92 -3.93 -18.25
N GLU A 265 17.25 -4.32 -17.03
CA GLU A 265 16.34 -4.91 -16.06
C GLU A 265 15.17 -3.98 -15.68
N ILE A 266 15.38 -2.67 -15.61
CA ILE A 266 14.32 -1.68 -15.34
C ILE A 266 13.21 -1.72 -16.41
N PHE A 267 13.56 -2.07 -17.67
CA PHE A 267 12.65 -2.04 -18.80
C PHE A 267 12.53 -3.38 -19.54
N ASN A 268 12.97 -4.48 -18.94
CA ASN A 268 12.99 -5.81 -19.55
C ASN A 268 11.58 -6.40 -19.78
N MET A 269 10.57 -5.94 -19.03
CA MET A 269 9.21 -6.44 -19.07
C MET A 269 8.21 -5.35 -19.48
N LYS A 270 7.21 -5.73 -20.28
CA LYS A 270 6.13 -4.82 -20.69
C LYS A 270 5.36 -4.26 -19.49
N GLU A 271 5.18 -5.05 -18.45
CA GLU A 271 4.49 -4.71 -17.21
C GLU A 271 5.21 -3.58 -16.48
N LYS A 272 6.54 -3.64 -16.36
CA LYS A 272 7.38 -2.57 -15.78
C LYS A 272 7.26 -1.27 -16.56
N VAL A 273 7.33 -1.36 -17.90
CA VAL A 273 7.15 -0.18 -18.79
C VAL A 273 5.76 0.42 -18.61
N THR A 274 4.72 -0.41 -18.60
CA THR A 274 3.33 0.05 -18.38
C THR A 274 3.19 0.73 -17.02
N PHE A 275 3.71 0.10 -15.97
CA PHE A 275 3.70 0.64 -14.62
C PHE A 275 4.44 1.99 -14.53
N PHE A 276 5.62 2.09 -15.15
CA PHE A 276 6.35 3.35 -15.20
C PHE A 276 5.50 4.49 -15.77
N PHE A 277 4.81 4.25 -16.90
CA PHE A 277 3.92 5.26 -17.47
C PHE A 277 2.68 5.52 -16.60
N GLN A 278 2.11 4.52 -15.99
CA GLN A 278 0.98 4.69 -15.05
C GLN A 278 1.35 5.58 -13.84
N MET A 279 2.60 5.49 -13.36
CA MET A 279 3.10 6.32 -12.27
C MET A 279 3.50 7.74 -12.73
N MET A 280 4.07 7.89 -13.93
CA MET A 280 4.68 9.15 -14.37
C MET A 280 3.75 10.05 -15.18
N VAL A 281 2.90 9.49 -16.03
CA VAL A 281 2.02 10.27 -16.92
C VAL A 281 1.04 11.16 -16.13
N PRO A 282 0.39 10.71 -15.05
CA PRO A 282 -0.47 11.58 -14.24
C PRO A 282 0.27 12.73 -13.57
N LEU A 283 1.60 12.64 -13.45
CA LEU A 283 2.48 13.69 -12.92
C LEU A 283 3.18 14.47 -14.04
N LEU A 284 2.87 14.20 -15.32
CA LEU A 284 3.53 14.77 -16.51
C LEU A 284 5.07 14.71 -16.41
N PHE A 285 5.62 13.63 -15.89
CA PHE A 285 7.07 13.43 -15.69
C PHE A 285 7.75 14.53 -14.85
N LEU A 286 7.01 15.33 -14.09
CA LEU A 286 7.55 16.37 -13.22
C LEU A 286 8.66 15.88 -12.29
N PRO A 287 8.64 14.62 -11.74
CA PRO A 287 9.74 14.13 -10.93
C PRO A 287 11.11 14.17 -11.61
N PHE A 288 11.15 14.07 -12.95
CA PHE A 288 12.37 14.10 -13.74
C PHE A 288 12.75 15.49 -14.27
N MET A 289 11.84 16.48 -14.19
CA MET A 289 12.04 17.82 -14.75
C MET A 289 12.90 18.71 -13.83
N THR A 290 14.15 18.35 -13.62
CA THR A 290 15.07 19.12 -12.78
C THR A 290 16.51 19.08 -13.31
N GLY A 291 17.21 20.22 -13.21
CA GLY A 291 18.67 20.25 -13.39
C GLY A 291 19.46 20.04 -12.07
N LYS A 292 18.76 19.80 -10.96
CA LYS A 292 19.39 19.62 -9.63
C LYS A 292 19.63 18.14 -9.39
N ILE A 293 20.79 17.64 -9.80
CA ILE A 293 21.14 16.21 -9.83
C ILE A 293 20.82 15.48 -8.50
N TRP A 294 21.07 16.10 -7.36
CA TRP A 294 20.83 15.48 -6.05
C TRP A 294 19.36 15.21 -5.72
N ARG A 295 18.41 15.76 -6.48
CA ARG A 295 16.98 15.41 -6.32
C ARG A 295 16.68 14.00 -6.77
N TYR A 296 17.45 13.45 -7.70
CA TYR A 296 17.26 12.06 -8.17
C TYR A 296 17.51 11.02 -7.08
N ILE A 297 18.14 11.38 -5.96
CA ILE A 297 18.24 10.52 -4.77
C ILE A 297 16.85 10.06 -4.28
N LEU A 298 15.86 10.94 -4.36
CA LEU A 298 14.48 10.60 -3.95
C LEU A 298 13.74 9.70 -4.96
N LEU A 299 14.32 9.42 -6.14
CA LEU A 299 13.80 8.41 -7.08
C LEU A 299 14.36 7.01 -6.81
N ILE A 300 15.42 6.91 -6.00
CA ILE A 300 16.07 5.61 -5.72
C ILE A 300 15.05 4.59 -5.18
N PRO A 301 14.16 4.91 -4.20
CA PRO A 301 13.19 3.93 -3.72
C PRO A 301 12.21 3.47 -4.81
N PHE A 302 11.79 4.35 -5.73
CA PHE A 302 10.93 3.97 -6.85
C PHE A 302 11.63 2.98 -7.78
N VAL A 303 12.89 3.21 -8.09
CA VAL A 303 13.67 2.28 -8.92
C VAL A 303 13.89 0.96 -8.17
N LEU A 304 14.32 1.04 -6.91
CA LEU A 304 14.72 -0.11 -6.12
C LEU A 304 13.54 -1.05 -5.81
N TRP A 305 12.39 -0.50 -5.40
CA TRP A 305 11.25 -1.30 -4.98
C TRP A 305 10.28 -1.65 -6.12
N ASN A 306 10.22 -0.82 -7.17
CA ASN A 306 9.17 -0.99 -8.16
C ASN A 306 9.69 -1.35 -9.55
N MET A 307 10.93 -0.97 -9.91
CA MET A 307 11.41 -1.15 -11.28
C MET A 307 12.46 -2.26 -11.43
N LEU A 308 13.26 -2.51 -10.40
CA LEU A 308 14.31 -3.53 -10.47
C LEU A 308 13.77 -4.96 -10.29
N PRO A 309 12.93 -5.28 -9.30
CA PRO A 309 12.48 -6.65 -9.08
C PRO A 309 11.60 -7.16 -10.22
N ASP A 310 11.66 -8.47 -10.49
CA ASP A 310 10.74 -9.13 -11.43
C ASP A 310 9.44 -9.62 -10.76
N TYR A 311 9.31 -9.43 -9.45
CA TYR A 311 8.09 -9.77 -8.72
C TYR A 311 6.92 -8.90 -9.17
N GLN A 312 5.97 -9.50 -9.91
CA GLN A 312 4.90 -8.82 -10.64
C GLN A 312 4.06 -7.83 -9.81
N TYR A 313 3.89 -8.06 -8.53
CA TYR A 313 3.09 -7.20 -7.65
C TYR A 313 3.80 -5.88 -7.32
N GLN A 314 5.13 -5.82 -7.38
CA GLN A 314 5.91 -4.61 -7.08
C GLN A 314 5.82 -3.55 -8.18
N HIS A 315 5.54 -3.96 -9.42
CA HIS A 315 5.30 -3.06 -10.55
C HIS A 315 3.83 -3.07 -11.01
N SER A 316 2.92 -3.01 -10.03
CA SER A 316 1.48 -2.87 -10.24
C SER A 316 0.88 -1.76 -9.39
N ILE A 317 0.06 -0.89 -9.99
CA ILE A 317 -0.64 0.18 -9.27
C ILE A 317 -1.77 -0.32 -8.36
N TYR A 318 -2.06 -1.62 -8.38
CA TYR A 318 -3.17 -2.23 -7.64
C TYR A 318 -2.74 -2.89 -6.33
N PHE A 319 -1.43 -2.84 -6.00
CA PHE A 319 -0.87 -3.47 -4.80
C PHE A 319 -0.18 -2.45 -3.90
N GLN A 320 0.22 -2.89 -2.71
CA GLN A 320 0.72 -2.06 -1.62
C GLN A 320 2.10 -1.41 -1.85
N TYR A 321 2.87 -1.84 -2.83
CA TYR A 321 4.28 -1.42 -3.00
C TYR A 321 4.46 0.00 -3.55
N ILE A 322 3.36 0.68 -3.92
CA ILE A 322 3.41 2.02 -4.54
C ILE A 322 3.42 3.17 -3.53
N PHE A 323 3.06 2.94 -2.28
CA PHE A 323 2.75 4.03 -1.34
C PHE A 323 3.96 4.89 -0.99
N GLY A 324 5.10 4.27 -0.65
CA GLY A 324 6.32 5.02 -0.32
C GLY A 324 6.89 5.77 -1.52
N SER A 325 6.93 5.11 -2.67
CA SER A 325 7.37 5.72 -3.94
C SER A 325 6.48 6.90 -4.33
N SER A 326 5.15 6.78 -4.18
CA SER A 326 4.20 7.88 -4.48
C SER A 326 4.51 9.13 -3.66
N ALA A 327 4.82 9.00 -2.36
CA ALA A 327 5.17 10.14 -1.52
C ALA A 327 6.38 10.92 -2.06
N MET A 328 7.43 10.21 -2.46
CA MET A 328 8.65 10.79 -3.02
C MET A 328 8.39 11.47 -4.37
N LEU A 329 7.60 10.82 -5.24
CA LEU A 329 7.23 11.36 -6.55
C LEU A 329 6.40 12.63 -6.42
N PHE A 330 5.44 12.68 -5.49
CA PHE A 330 4.65 13.90 -5.23
C PHE A 330 5.53 15.04 -4.73
N TYR A 331 6.41 14.77 -3.77
CA TYR A 331 7.32 15.80 -3.26
C TYR A 331 8.22 16.36 -4.37
N LEU A 332 8.84 15.50 -5.17
CA LEU A 332 9.66 15.91 -6.31
C LEU A 332 8.87 16.70 -7.34
N SER A 333 7.64 16.28 -7.67
CA SER A 333 6.77 16.98 -8.60
C SER A 333 6.50 18.42 -8.16
N ILE A 334 6.18 18.60 -6.87
CA ILE A 334 5.92 19.95 -6.29
C ILE A 334 7.18 20.80 -6.34
N LEU A 335 8.36 20.24 -5.98
CA LEU A 335 9.62 20.98 -6.03
C LEU A 335 9.98 21.41 -7.44
N ASN A 336 9.92 20.48 -8.39
CA ASN A 336 10.35 20.71 -9.77
C ASN A 336 9.37 21.64 -10.50
N TYR A 337 8.07 21.52 -10.25
CA TYR A 337 7.08 22.47 -10.74
C TYR A 337 7.34 23.90 -10.23
N GLY A 338 7.68 24.05 -8.95
CA GLY A 338 8.05 25.34 -8.37
C GLY A 338 9.25 25.97 -9.09
N ASP A 339 10.29 25.18 -9.35
CA ASP A 339 11.47 25.65 -10.07
C ASP A 339 11.16 25.98 -11.55
N LEU A 340 10.37 25.15 -12.23
CA LEU A 340 9.90 25.40 -13.59
C LEU A 340 9.12 26.72 -13.68
N LYS A 341 8.22 26.95 -12.74
CA LYS A 341 7.46 28.20 -12.65
C LYS A 341 8.40 29.41 -12.54
N VAL A 342 9.35 29.40 -11.59
CA VAL A 342 10.31 30.49 -11.39
C VAL A 342 11.19 30.69 -12.63
N PHE A 343 11.60 29.60 -13.28
CA PHE A 343 12.40 29.68 -14.51
C PHE A 343 11.64 30.34 -15.67
N LEU A 344 10.39 29.98 -15.87
CA LEU A 344 9.57 30.51 -16.97
C LEU A 344 9.07 31.94 -16.71
N GLU A 345 8.81 32.33 -15.46
CA GLU A 345 8.43 33.69 -15.09
C GLU A 345 9.54 34.74 -15.35
N LYS A 346 10.81 34.30 -15.35
CA LYS A 346 11.97 35.16 -15.68
C LYS A 346 12.18 35.38 -17.18
N ARG A 347 11.47 34.64 -18.05
CA ARG A 347 11.59 34.79 -19.49
C ARG A 347 10.85 36.07 -19.98
N ARG A 348 11.34 36.64 -21.07
CA ARG A 348 10.79 37.90 -21.64
C ARG A 348 9.41 37.70 -22.28
N GLU A 349 9.16 36.54 -22.84
CA GLU A 349 7.95 36.20 -23.57
C GLU A 349 6.77 36.01 -22.59
N LYS A 350 5.78 36.86 -22.70
CA LYS A 350 4.59 36.85 -21.80
C LYS A 350 3.82 35.54 -21.83
N TRP A 351 3.79 34.85 -22.96
CA TRP A 351 3.08 33.56 -23.10
C TRP A 351 3.72 32.42 -22.29
N MET A 352 5.07 32.46 -22.08
CA MET A 352 5.76 31.47 -21.28
C MET A 352 5.31 31.44 -19.84
N ARG A 353 4.76 32.51 -19.30
CA ARG A 353 4.21 32.59 -17.93
C ARG A 353 2.97 31.75 -17.73
N TRP A 354 2.27 31.40 -18.81
CA TRP A 354 1.09 30.54 -18.75
C TRP A 354 1.42 29.03 -18.80
N ILE A 355 2.61 28.66 -19.26
CA ILE A 355 3.03 27.25 -19.38
C ILE A 355 2.90 26.48 -18.05
N PRO A 356 3.36 26.99 -16.88
CA PRO A 356 3.20 26.25 -15.63
C PRO A 356 1.74 25.99 -15.28
N THR A 357 0.89 26.99 -15.50
CA THR A 357 -0.56 26.86 -15.25
C THR A 357 -1.19 25.83 -16.20
N ALA A 358 -0.86 25.88 -17.49
CA ALA A 358 -1.33 24.89 -18.44
C ALA A 358 -0.81 23.49 -18.12
N CYS A 359 0.46 23.37 -17.74
CA CYS A 359 1.08 22.10 -17.33
C CYS A 359 0.33 21.47 -16.15
N ILE A 360 0.10 22.21 -15.06
CA ILE A 360 -0.57 21.63 -13.86
C ILE A 360 -2.05 21.31 -14.12
N LEU A 361 -2.75 22.09 -14.94
CA LEU A 361 -4.12 21.78 -15.35
C LEU A 361 -4.17 20.53 -16.23
N CYS A 362 -3.20 20.40 -17.14
CA CYS A 362 -3.05 19.20 -17.97
C CYS A 362 -2.76 17.97 -17.09
N ALA A 363 -1.84 18.07 -16.11
CA ALA A 363 -1.58 17.01 -15.16
C ALA A 363 -2.84 16.57 -14.40
N ALA A 364 -3.63 17.54 -13.92
CA ALA A 364 -4.88 17.25 -13.22
C ALA A 364 -5.92 16.59 -14.14
N ALA A 365 -6.05 17.03 -15.39
CA ALA A 365 -6.94 16.41 -16.36
C ALA A 365 -6.49 14.99 -16.74
N VAL A 366 -5.19 14.79 -16.95
CA VAL A 366 -4.61 13.46 -17.23
C VAL A 366 -4.83 12.52 -16.05
N ALA A 367 -4.55 12.95 -14.81
CA ALA A 367 -4.80 12.15 -13.62
C ALA A 367 -6.28 11.74 -13.51
N LEU A 368 -7.20 12.67 -13.79
CA LEU A 368 -8.64 12.38 -13.81
C LEU A 368 -8.98 11.32 -14.87
N VAL A 369 -8.50 11.48 -16.11
CA VAL A 369 -8.80 10.53 -17.20
C VAL A 369 -8.26 9.14 -16.89
N PHE A 370 -7.00 9.05 -16.43
CA PHE A 370 -6.42 7.76 -16.04
C PHE A 370 -7.17 7.11 -14.88
N ASN A 371 -7.66 7.94 -13.95
CA ASN A 371 -8.39 7.44 -12.79
C ASN A 371 -9.80 6.91 -13.14
N LEU A 372 -10.44 7.41 -14.20
CA LEU A 372 -11.77 6.93 -14.61
C LEU A 372 -11.81 5.42 -14.83
N GLY A 373 -10.75 4.84 -15.42
CA GLY A 373 -10.60 3.39 -15.57
C GLY A 373 -10.55 2.67 -14.24
N THR A 374 -9.69 3.11 -13.33
CA THR A 374 -9.53 2.54 -11.99
C THR A 374 -10.81 2.68 -11.15
N VAL A 375 -11.44 3.86 -11.16
CA VAL A 375 -12.70 4.13 -10.45
C VAL A 375 -13.83 3.25 -10.99
N SER A 376 -13.95 3.10 -12.31
CA SER A 376 -14.96 2.25 -12.93
C SER A 376 -14.79 0.79 -12.55
N GLN A 377 -13.56 0.29 -12.59
CA GLN A 377 -13.23 -1.08 -12.19
C GLN A 377 -13.52 -1.31 -10.70
N LYS A 378 -13.03 -0.45 -9.82
CA LYS A 378 -13.19 -0.61 -8.36
C LYS A 378 -14.62 -0.30 -7.89
N GLY A 379 -15.32 0.62 -8.53
CA GLY A 379 -16.73 0.89 -8.29
C GLY A 379 -17.66 -0.28 -8.65
N SER A 380 -17.19 -1.26 -9.41
CA SER A 380 -17.93 -2.47 -9.73
C SER A 380 -18.29 -3.29 -8.49
N TYR A 381 -17.46 -3.27 -7.42
CA TYR A 381 -17.78 -3.94 -6.16
C TYR A 381 -19.05 -3.41 -5.52
N VAL A 382 -19.28 -2.10 -5.54
CA VAL A 382 -20.50 -1.49 -5.01
C VAL A 382 -21.73 -1.98 -5.79
N ARG A 383 -21.67 -1.90 -7.13
CA ARG A 383 -22.77 -2.37 -7.99
C ARG A 383 -23.03 -3.86 -7.80
N ARG A 384 -21.97 -4.67 -7.76
CA ARG A 384 -22.07 -6.11 -7.59
C ARG A 384 -22.70 -6.48 -6.25
N TYR A 385 -22.29 -5.80 -5.15
CA TYR A 385 -22.87 -6.01 -3.83
C TYR A 385 -24.39 -5.79 -3.81
N PHE A 386 -24.88 -4.73 -4.45
CA PHE A 386 -26.31 -4.48 -4.53
C PHE A 386 -27.06 -5.48 -5.41
N ASN A 387 -26.42 -6.01 -6.44
CA ASN A 387 -27.03 -7.03 -7.32
C ASN A 387 -27.08 -8.41 -6.68
N GLU A 388 -26.08 -8.80 -5.89
CA GLU A 388 -25.93 -10.13 -5.27
C GLU A 388 -26.23 -10.07 -3.76
N ARG A 389 -26.97 -9.05 -3.32
CA ARG A 389 -27.14 -8.75 -1.88
C ARG A 389 -27.85 -9.87 -1.12
N GLU A 390 -28.81 -10.51 -1.74
CA GLU A 390 -29.62 -11.55 -1.09
C GLU A 390 -28.78 -12.80 -0.86
N GLU A 391 -28.11 -13.29 -1.89
CA GLU A 391 -27.24 -14.47 -1.82
C GLU A 391 -26.08 -14.24 -0.85
N VAL A 392 -25.41 -13.09 -0.97
CA VAL A 392 -24.30 -12.70 -0.09
C VAL A 392 -24.76 -12.61 1.37
N SER A 393 -25.96 -12.11 1.63
CA SER A 393 -26.50 -12.05 3.00
C SER A 393 -26.72 -13.44 3.58
N GLN A 394 -27.21 -14.40 2.78
CA GLN A 394 -27.39 -15.80 3.20
C GLN A 394 -26.04 -16.47 3.47
N VAL A 395 -25.06 -16.30 2.58
CA VAL A 395 -23.70 -16.83 2.77
C VAL A 395 -23.07 -16.26 4.05
N ASN A 396 -23.14 -14.95 4.25
CA ASN A 396 -22.58 -14.30 5.43
C ASN A 396 -23.29 -14.76 6.73
N ALA A 397 -24.60 -15.00 6.69
CA ALA A 397 -25.31 -15.55 7.84
C ALA A 397 -24.83 -16.96 8.20
N ILE A 398 -24.60 -17.83 7.19
CA ILE A 398 -24.03 -19.17 7.41
C ILE A 398 -22.64 -19.08 8.04
N LEU A 399 -21.76 -18.19 7.55
CA LEU A 399 -20.42 -18.01 8.10
C LEU A 399 -20.46 -17.48 9.55
N ASP A 400 -21.42 -16.62 9.87
CA ASP A 400 -21.60 -16.05 11.21
C ASP A 400 -22.21 -17.06 12.21
N GLU A 401 -22.85 -18.16 11.74
CA GLU A 401 -23.37 -19.26 12.57
C GLU A 401 -22.24 -20.19 13.09
N ILE A 402 -21.07 -20.22 12.45
CA ILE A 402 -19.93 -21.05 12.90
C ILE A 402 -19.46 -20.58 14.26
N PRO A 403 -19.41 -21.45 15.30
CA PRO A 403 -19.01 -21.07 16.65
C PRO A 403 -17.66 -20.34 16.66
N LYS A 404 -17.55 -19.28 17.44
CA LYS A 404 -16.34 -18.43 17.44
C LYS A 404 -15.11 -19.11 18.03
N ASP A 405 -15.31 -20.07 18.90
CA ASP A 405 -14.30 -20.90 19.56
C ASP A 405 -13.90 -22.14 18.74
N ALA A 406 -14.66 -22.47 17.68
CA ALA A 406 -14.35 -23.58 16.80
C ALA A 406 -13.12 -23.27 15.92
N SER A 407 -12.30 -24.28 15.69
CA SER A 407 -11.23 -24.25 14.70
C SER A 407 -11.79 -24.45 13.30
N VAL A 408 -11.29 -23.69 12.32
CA VAL A 408 -11.83 -23.70 10.95
C VAL A 408 -10.73 -23.73 9.92
N GLN A 409 -10.92 -24.46 8.85
CA GLN A 409 -10.18 -24.27 7.60
C GLN A 409 -11.13 -23.85 6.49
N ALA A 410 -10.74 -22.91 5.66
CA ALA A 410 -11.63 -22.32 4.68
C ALA A 410 -10.93 -21.93 3.39
N SER A 411 -11.68 -21.93 2.30
CA SER A 411 -11.27 -21.31 1.03
C SER A 411 -10.87 -19.85 1.23
N THR A 412 -9.88 -19.40 0.47
CA THR A 412 -9.15 -18.14 0.68
C THR A 412 -10.03 -16.90 0.88
N PHE A 413 -11.18 -16.82 0.23
CA PHE A 413 -12.05 -15.64 0.29
C PHE A 413 -13.05 -15.65 1.46
N TYR A 414 -13.22 -16.79 2.15
CA TYR A 414 -14.07 -16.88 3.35
C TYR A 414 -13.27 -16.66 4.64
N VAL A 415 -11.97 -16.96 4.65
CA VAL A 415 -11.11 -16.76 5.81
C VAL A 415 -11.24 -15.36 6.42
N PRO A 416 -11.21 -14.23 5.68
CA PRO A 416 -11.31 -12.90 6.28
C PRO A 416 -12.58 -12.68 7.09
N ARG A 417 -13.70 -13.29 6.70
CA ARG A 417 -14.98 -13.16 7.40
C ARG A 417 -14.97 -13.85 8.77
N ILE A 418 -14.29 -15.00 8.83
CA ILE A 418 -14.23 -15.86 10.01
C ILE A 418 -12.89 -15.77 10.76
N SER A 419 -12.01 -14.84 10.42
CA SER A 419 -10.65 -14.72 10.96
C SER A 419 -10.56 -14.26 12.42
N MET A 420 -11.67 -13.75 13.02
CA MET A 420 -11.70 -13.30 14.42
C MET A 420 -11.89 -14.49 15.37
N ARG A 421 -10.95 -15.45 15.35
CA ARG A 421 -10.90 -16.66 16.18
C ARG A 421 -9.46 -17.12 16.38
N ASP A 422 -9.26 -18.03 17.32
CA ASP A 422 -7.92 -18.51 17.66
C ASP A 422 -7.30 -19.34 16.54
N VAL A 423 -8.09 -20.20 15.90
CA VAL A 423 -7.58 -21.11 14.87
C VAL A 423 -8.39 -20.95 13.60
N VAL A 424 -7.73 -20.45 12.54
CA VAL A 424 -8.27 -20.47 11.19
C VAL A 424 -7.13 -20.68 10.19
N TYR A 425 -7.30 -21.66 9.32
CA TYR A 425 -6.36 -21.99 8.26
C TYR A 425 -6.98 -21.76 6.89
N ARG A 426 -6.14 -21.52 5.91
CA ARG A 426 -6.54 -21.53 4.51
C ARG A 426 -6.44 -22.94 3.95
N ILE A 427 -7.43 -23.38 3.20
CA ILE A 427 -7.33 -24.57 2.35
C ILE A 427 -6.39 -24.22 1.19
N GLU A 428 -5.30 -24.98 1.01
CA GLU A 428 -4.33 -24.80 -0.06
C GLU A 428 -4.40 -25.95 -1.06
N GLY A 429 -4.74 -25.65 -2.31
CA GLY A 429 -4.71 -26.59 -3.43
C GLY A 429 -5.53 -27.85 -3.21
N ASN A 430 -5.00 -28.98 -3.72
CA ASN A 430 -5.62 -30.31 -3.58
C ASN A 430 -5.08 -31.13 -2.39
N GLU A 431 -4.18 -30.58 -1.59
CA GLU A 431 -3.72 -31.19 -0.34
C GLU A 431 -4.77 -30.92 0.75
N LEU A 432 -5.76 -31.78 0.73
CA LEU A 432 -6.97 -31.66 1.53
C LEU A 432 -6.74 -32.26 2.91
N VAL A 433 -7.23 -31.55 3.93
CA VAL A 433 -7.23 -32.03 5.33
C VAL A 433 -5.84 -32.10 5.97
N GLU A 434 -5.00 -31.12 5.68
CA GLU A 434 -3.72 -30.97 6.37
C GLU A 434 -3.90 -30.65 7.87
N PHE A 435 -4.99 -29.95 8.21
CA PHE A 435 -5.29 -29.52 9.59
C PHE A 435 -6.52 -30.23 10.16
N ASP A 436 -6.39 -30.72 11.37
CA ASP A 436 -7.51 -31.26 12.15
C ASP A 436 -8.32 -30.11 12.75
N THR A 437 -9.42 -29.71 12.09
CA THR A 437 -10.28 -28.59 12.50
C THR A 437 -11.72 -29.04 12.68
N ASP A 438 -12.50 -28.28 13.50
CA ASP A 438 -13.91 -28.57 13.76
C ASP A 438 -14.79 -28.34 12.53
N TYR A 439 -14.46 -27.36 11.70
CA TYR A 439 -15.21 -27.00 10.48
C TYR A 439 -14.31 -26.84 9.26
N ALA A 440 -14.86 -27.18 8.10
CA ALA A 440 -14.30 -26.85 6.79
C ALA A 440 -15.33 -26.02 5.99
N VAL A 441 -14.84 -24.96 5.30
CA VAL A 441 -15.69 -24.05 4.51
C VAL A 441 -15.13 -23.93 3.10
N ILE A 442 -15.91 -24.36 2.12
CA ILE A 442 -15.48 -24.47 0.72
C ILE A 442 -16.25 -23.47 -0.14
N ASP A 443 -15.51 -22.75 -0.98
CA ASP A 443 -16.06 -21.77 -1.92
C ASP A 443 -16.46 -22.47 -3.22
N LEU A 444 -17.77 -22.43 -3.52
CA LEU A 444 -18.34 -23.06 -4.72
C LEU A 444 -18.51 -22.08 -5.88
N ARG A 445 -18.07 -20.82 -5.73
CA ARG A 445 -18.19 -19.83 -6.77
C ARG A 445 -17.29 -20.20 -7.96
N LYS A 446 -17.87 -20.10 -9.15
CA LYS A 446 -17.19 -20.50 -10.39
C LYS A 446 -15.85 -19.76 -10.59
N GLY A 447 -14.77 -20.52 -10.76
CA GLY A 447 -13.43 -20.01 -11.05
C GLY A 447 -12.68 -19.46 -9.80
N VAL A 448 -13.17 -19.80 -8.59
CA VAL A 448 -12.47 -19.52 -7.33
C VAL A 448 -11.61 -20.71 -6.92
N GLU A 449 -12.20 -21.86 -6.79
CA GLU A 449 -11.50 -23.12 -6.56
C GLU A 449 -11.48 -23.96 -7.85
N GLU A 450 -10.43 -24.76 -8.04
CA GLU A 450 -10.29 -25.59 -9.23
C GLU A 450 -11.26 -26.77 -9.22
N GLU A 451 -11.36 -27.49 -8.10
CA GLU A 451 -12.17 -28.71 -7.96
C GLU A 451 -12.94 -28.74 -6.62
N PRO A 452 -13.89 -27.83 -6.37
CA PRO A 452 -14.51 -27.68 -5.06
C PRO A 452 -15.34 -28.90 -4.63
N LEU A 453 -15.88 -29.66 -5.59
CA LEU A 453 -16.65 -30.89 -5.29
C LEU A 453 -15.74 -32.07 -4.88
N GLU A 454 -14.52 -32.12 -5.39
CA GLU A 454 -13.52 -33.10 -4.94
C GLU A 454 -13.01 -32.74 -3.54
N GLN A 455 -12.88 -31.45 -3.24
CA GLN A 455 -12.58 -30.99 -1.89
C GLN A 455 -13.66 -31.45 -0.90
N ILE A 456 -14.95 -31.27 -1.20
CA ILE A 456 -16.03 -31.75 -0.35
C ILE A 456 -15.90 -33.25 -0.07
N LYS A 457 -15.72 -34.09 -1.11
CA LYS A 457 -15.57 -35.54 -0.96
C LYS A 457 -14.38 -35.92 -0.07
N ALA A 458 -13.26 -35.26 -0.24
CA ALA A 458 -12.07 -35.55 0.56
C ALA A 458 -12.29 -35.21 2.05
N PHE A 459 -13.02 -34.14 2.35
CA PHE A 459 -13.42 -33.85 3.73
C PHE A 459 -14.44 -34.88 4.26
N GLU A 460 -15.39 -35.33 3.46
CA GLU A 460 -16.32 -36.40 3.85
C GLU A 460 -15.58 -37.71 4.13
N GLU A 461 -14.60 -38.08 3.31
CA GLU A 461 -13.74 -39.25 3.53
C GLU A 461 -12.87 -39.12 4.80
N ALA A 462 -12.56 -37.88 5.22
CA ALA A 462 -11.83 -37.56 6.45
C ALA A 462 -12.73 -37.47 7.70
N GLY A 463 -14.03 -37.81 7.60
CA GLY A 463 -14.96 -37.84 8.72
C GLY A 463 -15.68 -36.54 8.98
N TYR A 464 -15.80 -35.68 7.96
CA TYR A 464 -16.65 -34.49 8.05
C TYR A 464 -18.02 -34.75 7.40
N ARG A 465 -19.06 -34.10 7.92
CA ARG A 465 -20.41 -34.14 7.37
C ARG A 465 -20.82 -32.76 6.87
N GLN A 466 -21.39 -32.69 5.67
CA GLN A 466 -21.96 -31.45 5.15
C GLN A 466 -23.15 -31.01 5.98
N VAL A 467 -23.10 -29.81 6.58
CA VAL A 467 -24.14 -29.25 7.43
C VAL A 467 -24.86 -28.07 6.78
N LYS A 468 -24.22 -27.32 5.90
CA LYS A 468 -24.83 -26.22 5.12
C LYS A 468 -24.34 -26.27 3.68
N TYR A 469 -25.24 -25.88 2.75
CA TYR A 469 -24.92 -25.84 1.33
C TYR A 469 -25.80 -24.80 0.61
N ILE A 470 -25.16 -23.94 -0.16
CA ILE A 470 -25.79 -23.08 -1.16
C ILE A 470 -25.10 -23.33 -2.48
N GLU A 471 -25.83 -23.85 -3.47
CA GLU A 471 -25.30 -24.17 -4.80
C GLU A 471 -24.62 -22.94 -5.44
N GLY A 472 -23.39 -23.13 -5.94
CA GLY A 472 -22.61 -22.07 -6.57
C GLY A 472 -22.07 -20.99 -5.63
N TRP A 473 -22.20 -21.19 -4.29
CA TRP A 473 -21.71 -20.25 -3.29
C TRP A 473 -20.85 -20.93 -2.22
N ILE A 474 -21.42 -21.75 -1.35
CA ILE A 474 -20.74 -22.24 -0.16
C ILE A 474 -21.16 -23.65 0.24
N ALA A 475 -20.19 -24.45 0.68
CA ALA A 475 -20.43 -25.65 1.47
C ALA A 475 -19.74 -25.51 2.83
N VAL A 476 -20.43 -25.86 3.91
CA VAL A 476 -19.86 -25.96 5.26
C VAL A 476 -19.99 -27.39 5.74
N LEU A 477 -18.85 -27.94 6.18
CA LEU A 477 -18.76 -29.27 6.73
C LEU A 477 -18.30 -29.18 8.20
N GLU A 478 -18.85 -30.07 9.03
CA GLU A 478 -18.55 -30.19 10.45
C GLU A 478 -17.94 -31.56 10.71
N LYS A 479 -16.91 -31.63 11.52
CA LYS A 479 -16.26 -32.88 11.90
C LYS A 479 -17.16 -33.69 12.83
N GLU A 480 -17.33 -34.99 12.55
CA GLU A 480 -18.11 -35.90 13.37
C GLU A 480 -17.45 -36.30 14.69
#